data_e900148eead405a7234d25cbbc300111
#
_entry.id   e900148eead405a7234d25cbbc300111
#
_cell.length_a   1.000
_cell.length_b   1.000
_cell.length_c   1.000
_cell.angle_alpha   90.00
_cell.angle_beta   90.00
_cell.angle_gamma   90.00
#
_symmetry.space_group_name_H-M   'P 1'
#
loop_
_entity.id
_entity.type
_entity.pdbx_description
1 polymer ?
#
loop_
_entity_poly.entity_id
_entity_poly.type
_entity_poly.pdbx_seq_one_letter_code
_entity_poly.pdbx_strand_id
1 'polypeptide(L)'
;MTRYGMLINTKKCVGCYACRMACQMNNHLEATESFISYEERETGAFPHVYAEVVPVQCMHCEDAPCQSVCPTHATYTTDSGVVLVDEGKCIGCKYCMAACPYGVRIQIESTGVIEKC
;
A
#
# COMPACT_ATOMS: atom_id res chain seq x y z
N MET A 1 0.65 17.07 17.41
CA MET A 1 -0.44 16.53 16.61
C MET A 1 -0.54 15.02 16.78
N THR A 2 -1.72 14.46 16.81
CA THR A 2 -1.89 13.01 17.02
C THR A 2 -1.50 12.25 15.76
N ARG A 3 -0.61 11.27 15.91
CA ARG A 3 -0.18 10.40 14.83
C ARG A 3 -0.80 9.01 15.07
N TYR A 4 -1.55 8.52 14.09
CA TYR A 4 -2.19 7.21 14.18
C TYR A 4 -1.30 6.12 13.61
N GLY A 5 -1.46 4.90 14.13
CA GLY A 5 -0.81 3.70 13.63
C GLY A 5 -1.81 2.57 13.48
N MET A 6 -1.44 1.55 12.73
CA MET A 6 -2.24 0.34 12.55
C MET A 6 -1.44 -0.87 13.02
N LEU A 7 -2.04 -1.68 13.89
CA LEU A 7 -1.48 -2.95 14.33
C LEU A 7 -2.09 -4.09 13.53
N ILE A 8 -1.27 -4.83 12.80
CA ILE A 8 -1.67 -6.02 12.06
C ILE A 8 -1.15 -7.26 12.78
N ASN A 9 -2.07 -8.11 13.24
CA ASN A 9 -1.71 -9.36 13.91
C ASN A 9 -1.73 -10.51 12.90
N THR A 10 -0.57 -10.88 12.39
CA THR A 10 -0.42 -11.92 11.36
C THR A 10 -0.81 -13.30 11.85
N LYS A 11 -0.72 -13.57 13.15
CA LYS A 11 -1.15 -14.84 13.76
C LYS A 11 -2.66 -15.04 13.74
N LYS A 12 -3.42 -13.93 13.73
CA LYS A 12 -4.89 -13.97 13.63
C LYS A 12 -5.40 -13.84 12.20
N CYS A 13 -4.53 -13.50 11.26
CA CYS A 13 -4.92 -13.38 9.86
C CYS A 13 -5.24 -14.75 9.27
N VAL A 14 -6.45 -14.89 8.72
CA VAL A 14 -6.91 -16.14 8.06
C VAL A 14 -6.87 -16.04 6.53
N GLY A 15 -6.38 -14.94 5.98
CA GLY A 15 -6.30 -14.74 4.54
C GLY A 15 -7.65 -14.59 3.84
N CYS A 16 -8.65 -14.05 4.52
CA CYS A 16 -10.01 -13.90 3.95
C CYS A 16 -10.15 -12.76 2.94
N TYR A 17 -9.14 -11.87 2.83
CA TYR A 17 -9.12 -10.69 1.95
C TYR A 17 -10.21 -9.65 2.21
N ALA A 18 -10.89 -9.69 3.34
CA ALA A 18 -11.94 -8.73 3.69
C ALA A 18 -11.41 -7.29 3.77
N CYS A 19 -10.21 -7.09 4.31
CA CYS A 19 -9.55 -5.76 4.38
C CYS A 19 -9.25 -5.19 2.99
N ARG A 20 -8.84 -6.04 2.05
CA ARG A 20 -8.61 -5.67 0.65
C ARG A 20 -9.91 -5.25 -0.03
N MET A 21 -10.96 -6.04 0.12
CA MET A 21 -12.27 -5.75 -0.46
C MET A 21 -12.86 -4.46 0.10
N ALA A 22 -12.79 -4.26 1.40
CA ALA A 22 -13.25 -3.03 2.04
C ALA A 22 -12.51 -1.79 1.52
N CYS A 23 -11.19 -1.89 1.36
CA CYS A 23 -10.36 -0.84 0.79
C CYS A 23 -10.74 -0.53 -0.67
N GLN A 24 -10.93 -1.55 -1.49
CA GLN A 24 -11.36 -1.39 -2.89
C GLN A 24 -12.72 -0.69 -2.99
N MET A 25 -13.67 -1.10 -2.19
CA MET A 25 -15.01 -0.49 -2.16
C MET A 25 -14.99 0.96 -1.70
N ASN A 26 -14.21 1.26 -0.65
CA ASN A 26 -14.12 2.61 -0.11
C ASN A 26 -13.42 3.59 -1.06
N ASN A 27 -12.45 3.12 -1.82
CA ASN A 27 -11.66 3.93 -2.75
C ASN A 27 -12.14 3.82 -4.21
N HIS A 28 -13.25 3.15 -4.46
CA HIS A 28 -13.83 2.98 -5.81
C HIS A 28 -12.84 2.40 -6.83
N LEU A 29 -12.05 1.41 -6.39
CA LEU A 29 -11.06 0.74 -7.24
C LEU A 29 -11.71 -0.36 -8.09
N GLU A 30 -11.14 -0.59 -9.26
CA GLU A 30 -11.50 -1.73 -10.11
C GLU A 30 -11.04 -3.05 -9.48
N ALA A 31 -11.59 -4.17 -9.95
CA ALA A 31 -11.30 -5.48 -9.39
C ALA A 31 -9.81 -5.88 -9.48
N THR A 32 -9.10 -5.36 -10.46
CA THR A 32 -7.66 -5.60 -10.66
C THR A 32 -6.76 -4.66 -9.87
N GLU A 33 -7.32 -3.59 -9.31
CA GLU A 33 -6.60 -2.56 -8.57
C GLU A 33 -6.73 -2.80 -7.06
N SER A 34 -5.62 -2.76 -6.34
CA SER A 34 -5.64 -2.90 -4.88
C SER A 34 -4.47 -2.18 -4.23
N PHE A 35 -4.76 -1.46 -3.15
CA PHE A 35 -3.73 -0.84 -2.30
C PHE A 35 -3.13 -1.80 -1.28
N ILE A 36 -3.78 -2.93 -1.05
CA ILE A 36 -3.32 -3.97 -0.12
C ILE A 36 -2.93 -5.20 -0.92
N SER A 37 -1.68 -5.64 -0.76
CA SER A 37 -1.19 -6.90 -1.28
C SER A 37 -1.00 -7.90 -0.14
N TYR A 38 -0.84 -9.18 -0.47
CA TYR A 38 -0.62 -10.24 0.50
C TYR A 38 0.64 -11.01 0.15
N GLU A 39 1.45 -11.25 1.16
CA GLU A 39 2.54 -12.21 1.09
C GLU A 39 2.10 -13.49 1.77
N GLU A 40 2.09 -14.59 1.03
CA GLU A 40 1.82 -15.93 1.55
C GLU A 40 3.14 -16.66 1.73
N ARG A 41 3.37 -17.16 2.94
CA ARG A 41 4.59 -17.88 3.28
C ARG A 41 4.23 -19.24 3.86
N GLU A 42 4.80 -20.29 3.27
CA GLU A 42 4.72 -21.63 3.81
C GLU A 42 6.07 -22.07 4.37
N THR A 43 6.04 -22.64 5.56
CA THR A 43 7.24 -23.18 6.24
C THR A 43 6.98 -24.59 6.76
N GLY A 44 8.05 -25.39 6.88
CA GLY A 44 7.95 -26.76 7.35
C GLY A 44 7.93 -27.79 6.22
N ALA A 45 7.69 -29.05 6.58
CA ALA A 45 7.56 -30.18 5.67
C ALA A 45 6.36 -31.03 6.07
N PHE A 46 5.71 -31.64 5.09
CA PHE A 46 4.58 -32.52 5.35
C PHE A 46 4.95 -33.62 6.36
N PRO A 47 4.10 -33.90 7.37
CA PRO A 47 2.77 -33.35 7.64
C PRO A 47 2.73 -32.09 8.51
N HIS A 48 3.86 -31.51 8.85
CA HIS A 48 3.98 -30.35 9.74
C HIS A 48 4.25 -29.06 8.94
N VAL A 49 3.27 -28.60 8.20
CA VAL A 49 3.34 -27.37 7.40
C VAL A 49 2.61 -26.25 8.13
N TYR A 50 3.23 -25.07 8.17
CA TYR A 50 2.64 -23.83 8.67
C TYR A 50 2.56 -22.80 7.54
N ALA A 51 1.39 -22.19 7.37
CA ALA A 51 1.17 -21.12 6.40
C ALA A 51 0.83 -19.80 7.13
N GLU A 52 1.43 -18.73 6.69
CA GLU A 52 1.20 -17.38 7.20
C GLU A 52 0.82 -16.46 6.04
N VAL A 53 -0.20 -15.63 6.24
CA VAL A 53 -0.60 -14.58 5.31
C VAL A 53 -0.31 -13.22 5.93
N VAL A 54 0.49 -12.42 5.26
CA VAL A 54 0.87 -11.09 5.72
C VAL A 54 0.31 -10.03 4.78
N PRO A 55 -0.68 -9.22 5.22
CA PRO A 55 -1.14 -8.07 4.45
C PRO A 55 -0.06 -6.99 4.40
N VAL A 56 0.19 -6.44 3.23
CA VAL A 56 1.18 -5.38 3.00
C VAL A 56 0.49 -4.17 2.40
N GLN A 57 0.67 -3.03 3.02
CA GLN A 57 0.12 -1.74 2.59
C GLN A 57 1.12 -0.63 2.83
N CYS A 58 0.78 0.61 2.46
CA CYS A 58 1.66 1.75 2.67
C CYS A 58 2.03 1.90 4.15
N MET A 59 3.32 2.07 4.42
CA MET A 59 3.85 2.25 5.77
C MET A 59 3.85 3.70 6.24
N HIS A 60 3.41 4.65 5.41
CA HIS A 60 3.45 6.09 5.71
C HIS A 60 4.77 6.51 6.33
N CYS A 61 5.86 6.22 5.61
CA CYS A 61 7.24 6.40 6.10
C CYS A 61 7.49 7.83 6.58
N GLU A 62 8.26 7.97 7.64
CA GLU A 62 8.65 9.28 8.18
C GLU A 62 9.55 10.04 7.20
N ASP A 63 10.52 9.32 6.61
CA ASP A 63 11.36 9.82 5.51
C ASP A 63 11.00 9.05 4.25
N ALA A 64 9.95 9.49 3.57
CA ALA A 64 9.34 8.75 2.46
C ALA A 64 10.16 8.89 1.17
N PRO A 65 10.82 7.83 0.68
CA PRO A 65 11.59 7.89 -0.57
C PRO A 65 10.70 8.22 -1.78
N CYS A 66 9.44 7.82 -1.74
CA CYS A 66 8.48 8.15 -2.80
C CYS A 66 8.16 9.65 -2.91
N GLN A 67 8.28 10.39 -1.81
CA GLN A 67 8.16 11.84 -1.82
C GLN A 67 9.41 12.50 -2.42
N SER A 68 10.58 12.00 -2.04
CA SER A 68 11.87 12.56 -2.48
C SER A 68 12.08 12.46 -4.00
N VAL A 69 11.58 11.39 -4.62
CA VAL A 69 11.75 11.16 -6.07
C VAL A 69 10.65 11.77 -6.94
N CYS A 70 9.60 12.34 -6.34
CA CYS A 70 8.48 12.87 -7.10
C CYS A 70 8.86 14.19 -7.79
N PRO A 71 8.91 14.25 -9.14
CA PRO A 71 9.36 15.45 -9.85
C PRO A 71 8.36 16.60 -9.78
N THR A 72 7.09 16.30 -9.60
CA THR A 72 6.00 17.31 -9.51
C THR A 72 5.58 17.62 -8.08
N HIS A 73 6.22 16.99 -7.10
CA HIS A 73 5.83 17.08 -5.68
C HIS A 73 4.35 16.74 -5.43
N ALA A 74 3.82 15.81 -6.22
CA ALA A 74 2.47 15.28 -6.03
C ALA A 74 2.35 14.43 -4.76
N THR A 75 3.42 13.74 -4.38
CA THR A 75 3.50 13.01 -3.10
C THR A 75 3.99 13.96 -2.01
N TYR A 76 3.23 14.05 -0.94
CA TYR A 76 3.54 14.94 0.19
C TYR A 76 3.18 14.28 1.52
N THR A 77 3.79 14.74 2.59
CA THR A 77 3.50 14.30 3.96
C THR A 77 2.75 15.40 4.69
N THR A 78 1.66 15.03 5.34
CA THR A 78 0.88 15.94 6.20
C THR A 78 1.55 16.12 7.56
N ASP A 79 1.14 17.15 8.30
CA ASP A 79 1.63 17.41 9.66
C ASP A 79 1.35 16.24 10.63
N SER A 80 0.31 15.47 10.38
CA SER A 80 0.00 14.24 11.14
C SER A 80 0.82 13.02 10.73
N GLY A 81 1.74 13.15 9.78
CA GLY A 81 2.62 12.08 9.32
C GLY A 81 1.98 11.15 8.28
N VAL A 82 0.86 11.53 7.71
CA VAL A 82 0.21 10.77 6.63
C VAL A 82 0.82 11.16 5.29
N VAL A 83 1.28 10.19 4.54
CA VAL A 83 1.79 10.40 3.17
C VAL A 83 0.62 10.31 2.20
N LEU A 84 0.39 11.34 1.43
CA LEU A 84 -0.71 11.45 0.46
C LEU A 84 -0.19 11.74 -0.95
N VAL A 85 -1.08 11.61 -1.92
CA VAL A 85 -0.83 11.92 -3.33
C VAL A 85 -1.85 12.95 -3.80
N ASP A 86 -1.37 14.03 -4.42
CA ASP A 86 -2.22 15.00 -5.10
C ASP A 86 -2.40 14.55 -6.56
N GLU A 87 -3.58 14.05 -6.87
CA GLU A 87 -3.91 13.54 -8.21
C GLU A 87 -3.74 14.60 -9.31
N GLY A 88 -4.02 15.86 -8.98
CA GLY A 88 -3.90 16.98 -9.92
C GLY A 88 -2.46 17.29 -10.32
N LYS A 89 -1.49 16.91 -9.51
CA LYS A 89 -0.05 17.12 -9.79
C LYS A 89 0.66 15.89 -10.32
N CYS A 90 0.09 14.70 -10.14
CA CYS A 90 0.69 13.45 -10.56
C CYS A 90 0.69 13.33 -12.09
N ILE A 91 1.85 13.05 -12.67
CA ILE A 91 2.04 12.86 -14.11
C ILE A 91 2.17 11.38 -14.51
N GLY A 92 2.06 10.45 -13.59
CA GLY A 92 2.15 9.01 -13.86
C GLY A 92 3.54 8.52 -14.26
N CYS A 93 4.60 9.20 -13.85
CA CYS A 93 5.98 8.86 -14.22
C CYS A 93 6.50 7.56 -13.60
N LYS A 94 5.81 7.01 -12.59
CA LYS A 94 6.13 5.76 -11.90
C LYS A 94 7.42 5.75 -11.08
N TYR A 95 8.09 6.86 -10.87
CA TYR A 95 9.31 6.92 -10.05
C TYR A 95 9.04 6.52 -8.59
N CYS A 96 7.91 6.94 -8.04
CA CYS A 96 7.51 6.55 -6.69
C CYS A 96 7.22 5.04 -6.55
N MET A 97 6.76 4.38 -7.60
CA MET A 97 6.59 2.92 -7.62
C MET A 97 7.95 2.21 -7.55
N ALA A 98 8.94 2.70 -8.28
CA ALA A 98 10.29 2.15 -8.24
C ALA A 98 11.01 2.42 -6.92
N ALA A 99 10.75 3.57 -6.29
CA ALA A 99 11.37 3.97 -5.04
C ALA A 99 10.79 3.26 -3.80
N CYS A 100 9.54 2.80 -3.87
CA CYS A 100 8.88 2.13 -2.74
C CYS A 100 9.46 0.73 -2.52
N PRO A 101 10.12 0.46 -1.36
CA PRO A 101 10.68 -0.87 -1.11
C PRO A 101 9.62 -1.94 -0.83
N TYR A 102 8.41 -1.53 -0.53
CA TYR A 102 7.29 -2.44 -0.24
C TYR A 102 6.43 -2.76 -1.47
N GLY A 103 6.60 -2.02 -2.57
CA GLY A 103 5.85 -2.22 -3.81
C GLY A 103 4.34 -2.01 -3.67
N VAL A 104 3.92 -1.07 -2.83
CA VAL A 104 2.50 -0.85 -2.49
C VAL A 104 1.82 0.23 -3.34
N ARG A 105 2.55 0.91 -4.20
CA ARG A 105 1.98 1.90 -5.11
C ARG A 105 1.48 1.24 -6.38
N ILE A 106 0.32 1.67 -6.84
CA ILE A 106 -0.29 1.18 -8.08
C ILE A 106 -0.63 2.35 -9.00
N GLN A 107 -0.73 2.07 -10.28
CA GLN A 107 -1.26 3.01 -11.26
C GLN A 107 -2.75 2.72 -11.47
N ILE A 108 -3.58 3.74 -11.34
CA ILE A 108 -5.00 3.67 -11.65
C ILE A 108 -5.16 3.77 -13.17
N GLU A 109 -5.70 2.74 -13.79
CA GLU A 109 -5.80 2.64 -15.27
C GLU A 109 -6.66 3.76 -15.87
N SER A 110 -7.74 4.12 -15.21
CA SER A 110 -8.69 5.13 -15.71
C SER A 110 -8.11 6.54 -15.73
N THR A 111 -7.25 6.89 -14.77
CA THR A 111 -6.69 8.25 -14.61
C THR A 111 -5.21 8.36 -14.95
N GLY A 112 -4.50 7.24 -14.96
CA GLY A 112 -3.04 7.20 -15.11
C GLY A 112 -2.25 7.70 -13.89
N VAL A 113 -2.93 8.06 -12.81
CA VAL A 113 -2.34 8.56 -11.57
C VAL A 113 -1.81 7.40 -10.73
N ILE A 114 -0.71 7.63 -10.00
CA ILE A 114 -0.15 6.64 -9.08
C ILE A 114 -0.72 6.89 -7.69
N GLU A 115 -1.37 5.90 -7.15
CA GLU A 115 -2.01 5.98 -5.83
C GLU A 115 -1.56 4.86 -4.89
N LYS A 116 -1.96 5.02 -3.64
CA LYS A 116 -1.70 4.06 -2.56
C LYS A 116 -2.70 4.25 -1.42
N CYS A 117 -2.68 3.35 -0.45
CA CYS A 117 -3.47 3.44 0.78
C CYS A 117 -3.19 4.72 1.55
#